data_884369a5c2f488e3a3861899b9c7b49f
#
_entry.id   884369a5c2f488e3a3861899b9c7b49f
#
_cell.length_a   1.000
_cell.length_b   1.000
_cell.length_c   1.000
_cell.angle_alpha   90.00
_cell.angle_beta   90.00
_cell.angle_gamma   90.00
#
_symmetry.space_group_name_H-M   'P 1'
#
loop_
_entity.id
_entity.type
_entity.pdbx_description
1 polymer ?
#
loop_
_entity_poly.entity_id
_entity_poly.type
_entity_poly.pdbx_seq_one_letter_code
_entity_poly.pdbx_strand_id
1 'polypeptide(L)'
;MKKLIILIFLVPFFGLSQQLFWYDVFFEVEGGNSNSVSKLVNDFYSTVDKPSDLSIAFSRIPLKGENFKSTHMLSMFSPSSMSLANFRNSLKGEKWDLYTSGMRGKINSIRAVAGNVLSHVNLDKVGPIGQAWIFKVHAKDNVKFIAAFSKLMKTFKPNGFVAAGQLTHGSSDGESMVIYATASNLNEAFAGGGPKNKKEADAMQTFFEEIDFAEFSQTFTRVQIMNY
;
A
#
# COMPACT_ATOMS: atom_id res chain seq x y z
N MET A 1 27.00 55.66 7.51
CA MET A 1 25.76 54.92 7.30
C MET A 1 26.12 53.53 6.81
N LYS A 2 26.06 52.54 7.68
CA LYS A 2 26.38 51.10 7.34
C LYS A 2 25.12 50.46 6.76
N LYS A 3 25.17 50.07 5.49
CA LYS A 3 24.08 49.30 4.85
C LYS A 3 24.16 47.86 5.36
N LEU A 4 23.14 47.45 6.15
CA LEU A 4 22.95 46.06 6.60
C LEU A 4 22.33 45.29 5.43
N ILE A 5 23.14 44.43 4.79
CA ILE A 5 22.65 43.48 3.78
C ILE A 5 22.07 42.27 4.53
N ILE A 6 20.73 42.21 4.60
CA ILE A 6 20.03 41.01 5.10
C ILE A 6 20.07 39.97 3.99
N LEU A 7 20.95 38.99 4.14
CA LEU A 7 21.02 37.81 3.29
C LEU A 7 19.86 36.86 3.70
N ILE A 8 18.73 36.96 2.99
CA ILE A 8 17.62 36.01 3.16
C ILE A 8 18.08 34.68 2.58
N PHE A 9 18.49 33.76 3.44
CA PHE A 9 18.64 32.36 3.05
C PHE A 9 17.28 31.82 2.65
N LEU A 10 17.01 31.76 1.34
CA LEU A 10 15.98 30.92 0.76
C LEU A 10 16.40 29.46 0.99
N VAL A 11 16.09 28.92 2.16
CA VAL A 11 16.10 27.47 2.37
C VAL A 11 15.01 26.93 1.45
N PRO A 12 15.32 26.11 0.44
CA PRO A 12 14.29 25.43 -0.32
C PRO A 12 13.53 24.57 0.68
N PHE A 13 12.29 24.94 0.96
CA PHE A 13 11.33 24.04 1.57
C PHE A 13 11.17 22.87 0.60
N PHE A 14 12.04 21.86 0.71
CA PHE A 14 11.67 20.53 0.27
C PHE A 14 10.44 20.19 1.11
N GLY A 15 9.26 20.29 0.49
CA GLY A 15 8.04 19.82 1.10
C GLY A 15 8.30 18.40 1.53
N LEU A 16 8.44 18.16 2.84
CA LEU A 16 8.49 16.83 3.40
C LEU A 16 7.18 16.18 2.98
N SER A 17 7.22 15.37 1.93
CA SER A 17 6.11 14.51 1.58
C SER A 17 5.75 13.77 2.87
N GLN A 18 4.50 13.89 3.30
CA GLN A 18 4.05 13.24 4.52
C GLN A 18 4.41 11.77 4.41
N GLN A 19 5.31 11.31 5.26
CA GLN A 19 5.77 9.93 5.25
C GLN A 19 4.57 9.05 5.63
N LEU A 20 4.32 7.99 4.86
CA LEU A 20 3.26 7.03 5.12
C LEU A 20 3.88 5.66 5.35
N PHE A 21 3.37 4.97 6.35
CA PHE A 21 3.74 3.61 6.68
C PHE A 21 2.55 2.71 6.50
N TRP A 22 2.78 1.45 6.11
CA TRP A 22 1.74 0.45 6.07
C TRP A 22 2.17 -0.85 6.74
N TYR A 23 1.17 -1.60 7.17
CA TYR A 23 1.28 -2.95 7.67
C TYR A 23 0.10 -3.75 7.14
N ASP A 24 0.39 -4.76 6.32
CA ASP A 24 -0.62 -5.62 5.70
C ASP A 24 -0.53 -7.03 6.29
N VAL A 25 -1.69 -7.60 6.60
CA VAL A 25 -1.83 -9.01 6.99
C VAL A 25 -2.66 -9.71 5.93
N PHE A 26 -2.08 -10.69 5.28
CA PHE A 26 -2.71 -11.49 4.25
C PHE A 26 -3.18 -12.81 4.84
N PHE A 27 -4.40 -13.20 4.50
CA PHE A 27 -5.02 -14.44 4.94
C PHE A 27 -5.30 -15.36 3.75
N GLU A 28 -4.90 -16.62 3.84
CA GLU A 28 -5.41 -17.67 2.98
C GLU A 28 -6.64 -18.30 3.68
N VAL A 29 -7.81 -17.74 3.39
CA VAL A 29 -9.07 -18.20 3.99
C VAL A 29 -9.52 -19.47 3.29
N GLU A 30 -9.80 -20.51 4.07
CA GLU A 30 -10.30 -21.79 3.58
C GLU A 30 -11.68 -21.65 2.93
N GLY A 31 -11.93 -22.46 1.90
CA GLY A 31 -13.19 -22.41 1.16
C GLY A 31 -14.42 -22.53 2.06
N GLY A 32 -15.42 -21.67 1.84
CA GLY A 32 -16.65 -21.60 2.64
C GLY A 32 -16.55 -20.73 3.91
N ASN A 33 -15.35 -20.38 4.39
CA ASN A 33 -15.15 -19.61 5.62
C ASN A 33 -15.12 -18.09 5.45
N SER A 34 -15.19 -17.55 4.23
CA SER A 34 -15.06 -16.11 3.96
C SER A 34 -16.00 -15.24 4.80
N ASN A 35 -17.27 -15.62 4.91
CA ASN A 35 -18.25 -14.87 5.70
C ASN A 35 -17.95 -14.94 7.21
N SER A 36 -17.55 -16.12 7.72
CA SER A 36 -17.17 -16.29 9.13
C SER A 36 -15.95 -15.48 9.50
N VAL A 37 -14.93 -15.49 8.63
CA VAL A 37 -13.71 -14.68 8.80
C VAL A 37 -14.04 -13.20 8.73
N SER A 38 -14.84 -12.76 7.76
CA SER A 38 -15.27 -11.35 7.65
C SER A 38 -16.03 -10.89 8.91
N LYS A 39 -16.89 -11.75 9.45
CA LYS A 39 -17.59 -11.44 10.71
C LYS A 39 -16.64 -11.31 11.89
N LEU A 40 -15.70 -12.24 12.06
CA LEU A 40 -14.71 -12.18 13.14
C LEU A 40 -13.84 -10.93 13.06
N VAL A 41 -13.38 -10.56 11.87
CA VAL A 41 -12.62 -9.34 11.64
C VAL A 41 -13.46 -8.12 12.01
N ASN A 42 -14.72 -8.06 11.56
CA ASN A 42 -15.61 -6.95 11.86
C ASN A 42 -15.89 -6.84 13.37
N ASP A 43 -16.28 -7.94 14.02
CA ASP A 43 -16.63 -7.96 15.45
C ASP A 43 -15.45 -7.48 16.31
N PHE A 44 -14.22 -7.76 15.90
CA PHE A 44 -13.03 -7.30 16.62
C PHE A 44 -12.67 -5.85 16.27
N TYR A 45 -12.40 -5.54 14.98
CA TYR A 45 -11.84 -4.25 14.59
C TYR A 45 -12.82 -3.08 14.69
N SER A 46 -14.14 -3.32 14.70
CA SER A 46 -15.14 -2.29 14.99
C SER A 46 -15.18 -1.85 16.46
N THR A 47 -14.58 -2.63 17.38
CA THR A 47 -14.63 -2.39 18.83
C THR A 47 -13.28 -2.12 19.47
N VAL A 48 -12.19 -2.20 18.70
CA VAL A 48 -10.85 -1.96 19.22
C VAL A 48 -10.50 -0.48 19.16
N ASP A 49 -9.94 0.04 20.25
CA ASP A 49 -9.41 1.40 20.28
C ASP A 49 -8.17 1.50 19.39
N LYS A 50 -8.15 2.50 18.52
CA LYS A 50 -7.04 2.75 17.60
C LYS A 50 -6.63 4.22 17.60
N PRO A 51 -5.37 4.54 17.27
CA PRO A 51 -4.94 5.91 17.03
C PRO A 51 -5.79 6.59 15.95
N SER A 52 -6.07 7.89 16.12
CA SER A 52 -6.90 8.66 15.17
C SER A 52 -6.27 8.81 13.79
N ASP A 53 -4.95 8.70 13.69
CA ASP A 53 -4.18 8.75 12.44
C ASP A 53 -3.97 7.36 11.80
N LEU A 54 -4.58 6.30 12.38
CA LEU A 54 -4.52 4.95 11.85
C LEU A 54 -5.81 4.61 11.09
N SER A 55 -5.67 4.28 9.82
CA SER A 55 -6.73 3.71 8.97
C SER A 55 -6.56 2.20 8.88
N ILE A 56 -7.64 1.45 9.03
CA ILE A 56 -7.67 -0.02 8.91
C ILE A 56 -8.73 -0.41 7.91
N ALA A 57 -8.36 -1.18 6.88
CA ALA A 57 -9.26 -1.67 5.86
C ALA A 57 -9.18 -3.19 5.73
N PHE A 58 -10.33 -3.86 5.68
CA PHE A 58 -10.41 -5.29 5.38
C PHE A 58 -10.94 -5.50 3.96
N SER A 59 -10.27 -6.35 3.19
CA SER A 59 -10.53 -6.52 1.76
C SER A 59 -10.51 -7.98 1.34
N ARG A 60 -11.23 -8.32 0.24
CA ARG A 60 -11.03 -9.55 -0.52
C ARG A 60 -10.01 -9.31 -1.63
N ILE A 61 -9.37 -10.39 -2.09
CA ILE A 61 -8.41 -10.39 -3.20
C ILE A 61 -8.97 -11.30 -4.31
N PRO A 62 -9.85 -10.75 -5.19
CA PRO A 62 -10.49 -11.53 -6.24
C PRO A 62 -9.57 -11.82 -7.45
N LEU A 63 -8.61 -10.94 -7.73
CA LEU A 63 -7.69 -11.09 -8.85
C LEU A 63 -6.25 -11.13 -8.33
N LYS A 64 -5.53 -12.18 -8.70
CA LYS A 64 -4.19 -12.46 -8.21
C LYS A 64 -3.45 -13.43 -9.11
N GLY A 65 -2.12 -13.38 -9.08
CA GLY A 65 -1.28 -14.37 -9.76
C GLY A 65 -1.47 -15.79 -9.18
N GLU A 66 -1.17 -16.80 -9.96
CA GLU A 66 -1.38 -18.22 -9.62
C GLU A 66 -0.71 -18.61 -8.29
N ASN A 67 0.48 -18.10 -8.03
CA ASN A 67 1.25 -18.42 -6.83
C ASN A 67 0.86 -17.59 -5.59
N PHE A 68 -0.01 -16.59 -5.73
CA PHE A 68 -0.47 -15.77 -4.62
C PHE A 68 -1.67 -16.42 -3.93
N LYS A 69 -1.45 -17.14 -2.83
CA LYS A 69 -2.48 -17.95 -2.15
C LYS A 69 -3.51 -17.12 -1.38
N SER A 70 -3.14 -15.94 -0.88
CA SER A 70 -4.01 -15.13 -0.04
C SER A 70 -5.31 -14.72 -0.75
N THR A 71 -6.41 -14.76 -0.01
CA THR A 71 -7.76 -14.45 -0.50
C THR A 71 -8.34 -13.19 0.13
N HIS A 72 -7.80 -12.80 1.29
CA HIS A 72 -8.19 -11.60 2.04
C HIS A 72 -6.95 -10.90 2.58
N MET A 73 -7.10 -9.62 2.87
CA MET A 73 -6.07 -8.83 3.53
C MET A 73 -6.68 -7.80 4.50
N LEU A 74 -5.95 -7.54 5.56
CA LEU A 74 -6.17 -6.45 6.49
C LEU A 74 -5.03 -5.47 6.33
N SER A 75 -5.34 -4.24 5.89
CA SER A 75 -4.36 -3.18 5.65
C SER A 75 -4.45 -2.11 6.72
N MET A 76 -3.33 -1.69 7.23
CA MET A 76 -3.19 -0.62 8.20
C MET A 76 -2.27 0.45 7.63
N PHE A 77 -2.70 1.72 7.67
CA PHE A 77 -1.94 2.87 7.17
C PHE A 77 -1.90 3.97 8.22
N SER A 78 -0.73 4.57 8.41
CA SER A 78 -0.56 5.73 9.28
C SER A 78 0.60 6.62 8.79
N PRO A 79 0.55 7.94 8.98
CA PRO A 79 1.71 8.81 8.82
C PRO A 79 2.76 8.60 9.91
N SER A 80 2.45 7.81 10.95
CA SER A 80 3.30 7.54 12.10
C SER A 80 3.61 6.04 12.24
N SER A 81 4.87 5.67 12.10
CA SER A 81 5.32 4.30 12.42
C SER A 81 5.08 3.94 13.89
N MET A 82 5.13 4.93 14.79
CA MET A 82 4.85 4.75 16.21
C MET A 82 3.38 4.38 16.45
N SER A 83 2.43 5.02 15.74
CA SER A 83 0.99 4.69 15.81
C SER A 83 0.74 3.24 15.38
N LEU A 84 1.36 2.79 14.27
CA LEU A 84 1.28 1.39 13.85
C LEU A 84 1.86 0.44 14.90
N ALA A 85 3.06 0.75 15.44
CA ALA A 85 3.72 -0.08 16.43
C ALA A 85 2.90 -0.16 17.74
N ASN A 86 2.44 0.97 18.25
CA ASN A 86 1.62 1.02 19.47
C ASN A 86 0.31 0.26 19.30
N PHE A 87 -0.37 0.43 18.15
CA PHE A 87 -1.58 -0.32 17.85
C PHE A 87 -1.30 -1.83 17.82
N ARG A 88 -0.25 -2.27 17.12
CA ARG A 88 0.12 -3.71 17.10
C ARG A 88 0.41 -4.25 18.49
N ASN A 89 1.10 -3.49 19.34
CA ASN A 89 1.43 -3.87 20.70
C ASN A 89 0.19 -3.89 21.62
N SER A 90 -0.86 -3.13 21.32
CA SER A 90 -2.12 -3.13 22.06
C SER A 90 -3.00 -4.35 21.77
N LEU A 91 -2.77 -5.09 20.69
CA LEU A 91 -3.53 -6.28 20.31
C LEU A 91 -3.17 -7.47 21.19
N LYS A 92 -3.78 -7.54 22.37
CA LYS A 92 -3.58 -8.56 23.41
C LYS A 92 -4.79 -8.66 24.33
N GLY A 93 -4.83 -9.71 25.16
CA GLY A 93 -5.87 -9.96 26.13
C GLY A 93 -7.08 -10.69 25.55
N GLU A 94 -8.12 -10.85 26.37
CA GLU A 94 -9.24 -11.76 26.09
C GLU A 94 -9.91 -11.54 24.73
N LYS A 95 -10.19 -10.29 24.35
CA LYS A 95 -10.80 -9.99 23.02
C LYS A 95 -9.91 -10.43 21.86
N TRP A 96 -8.60 -10.20 21.97
CA TRP A 96 -7.64 -10.64 20.96
C TRP A 96 -7.54 -12.16 20.90
N ASP A 97 -7.55 -12.82 22.05
CA ASP A 97 -7.48 -14.28 22.15
C ASP A 97 -8.74 -14.94 21.56
N LEU A 98 -9.92 -14.36 21.80
CA LEU A 98 -11.18 -14.79 21.19
C LEU A 98 -11.15 -14.64 19.65
N TYR A 99 -10.69 -13.48 19.15
CA TYR A 99 -10.54 -13.23 17.73
C TYR A 99 -9.58 -14.25 17.09
N THR A 100 -8.39 -14.41 17.63
CA THR A 100 -7.39 -15.32 17.07
C THR A 100 -7.79 -16.79 17.18
N SER A 101 -8.45 -17.17 18.25
CA SER A 101 -9.01 -18.52 18.43
C SER A 101 -10.13 -18.79 17.42
N GLY A 102 -11.00 -17.79 17.19
CA GLY A 102 -12.07 -17.88 16.19
C GLY A 102 -11.55 -18.04 14.76
N MET A 103 -10.35 -17.56 14.45
CA MET A 103 -9.70 -17.69 13.14
C MET A 103 -9.13 -19.10 12.89
N ARG A 104 -8.81 -19.86 13.95
CA ARG A 104 -8.24 -21.22 13.82
C ARG A 104 -9.16 -22.14 13.03
N GLY A 105 -8.60 -22.92 12.12
CA GLY A 105 -9.34 -23.83 11.23
C GLY A 105 -10.21 -23.15 10.17
N LYS A 106 -10.12 -21.80 10.04
CA LYS A 106 -10.79 -21.03 8.98
C LYS A 106 -9.80 -20.43 7.99
N ILE A 107 -8.54 -20.38 8.38
CA ILE A 107 -7.45 -19.85 7.56
C ILE A 107 -6.32 -20.88 7.50
N ASN A 108 -5.73 -21.05 6.31
CA ASN A 108 -4.62 -22.00 6.08
C ASN A 108 -3.26 -21.34 6.35
N SER A 109 -3.15 -20.05 6.07
CA SER A 109 -1.90 -19.30 6.28
C SER A 109 -2.15 -17.84 6.59
N ILE A 110 -1.17 -17.24 7.25
CA ILE A 110 -1.06 -15.79 7.47
C ILE A 110 0.33 -15.36 7.02
N ARG A 111 0.37 -14.30 6.20
CA ARG A 111 1.60 -13.58 5.87
C ARG A 111 1.42 -12.12 6.27
N ALA A 112 2.41 -11.54 6.92
CA ALA A 112 2.42 -10.11 7.22
C ALA A 112 3.60 -9.44 6.53
N VAL A 113 3.36 -8.25 5.99
CA VAL A 113 4.38 -7.40 5.37
C VAL A 113 4.24 -5.98 5.89
N ALA A 114 5.32 -5.24 5.93
CA ALA A 114 5.30 -3.83 6.27
C ALA A 114 6.25 -3.04 5.38
N GLY A 115 5.99 -1.76 5.26
CA GLY A 115 6.80 -0.88 4.44
C GLY A 115 6.49 0.60 4.64
N ASN A 116 7.12 1.41 3.81
CA ASN A 116 6.91 2.85 3.79
C ASN A 116 6.75 3.37 2.36
N VAL A 117 5.85 4.33 2.20
CA VAL A 117 5.64 5.05 0.94
C VAL A 117 6.78 6.03 0.74
N LEU A 118 7.38 6.00 -0.46
CA LEU A 118 8.52 6.85 -0.82
C LEU A 118 8.10 7.98 -1.79
N SER A 119 7.03 7.75 -2.57
CA SER A 119 6.47 8.77 -3.46
C SER A 119 4.99 8.47 -3.69
N HIS A 120 4.14 9.50 -3.72
CA HIS A 120 2.71 9.33 -3.98
C HIS A 120 2.08 10.56 -4.62
N VAL A 121 0.88 10.36 -5.17
CA VAL A 121 -0.03 11.42 -5.66
C VAL A 121 -1.45 11.12 -5.21
N ASN A 122 -2.29 12.15 -5.08
CA ASN A 122 -3.73 12.07 -4.79
C ASN A 122 -4.05 11.31 -3.49
N LEU A 123 -3.34 11.58 -2.39
CA LEU A 123 -3.58 10.93 -1.09
C LEU A 123 -5.03 11.09 -0.59
N ASP A 124 -5.70 12.17 -0.99
CA ASP A 124 -7.11 12.47 -0.70
C ASP A 124 -8.11 11.63 -1.52
N LYS A 125 -7.63 10.83 -2.49
CA LYS A 125 -8.46 10.04 -3.42
C LYS A 125 -8.26 8.53 -3.28
N VAL A 126 -8.07 8.06 -2.06
CA VAL A 126 -7.96 6.62 -1.80
C VAL A 126 -9.32 5.95 -2.06
N GLY A 127 -9.35 5.03 -3.01
CA GLY A 127 -10.56 4.31 -3.40
C GLY A 127 -10.66 2.90 -2.80
N PRO A 128 -11.87 2.28 -2.87
CA PRO A 128 -12.13 0.96 -2.32
C PRO A 128 -11.52 -0.21 -3.11
N ILE A 129 -11.14 0.03 -4.37
CA ILE A 129 -10.43 -0.96 -5.18
C ILE A 129 -8.96 -0.62 -5.17
N GLY A 130 -8.11 -1.56 -4.80
CA GLY A 130 -6.66 -1.36 -4.78
C GLY A 130 -5.96 -2.40 -5.64
N GLN A 131 -4.97 -1.99 -6.40
CA GLN A 131 -4.12 -2.86 -7.21
C GLN A 131 -2.66 -2.64 -6.83
N ALA A 132 -1.94 -3.74 -6.62
CA ALA A 132 -0.52 -3.74 -6.32
C ALA A 132 0.28 -4.41 -7.44
N TRP A 133 1.41 -3.82 -7.79
CA TRP A 133 2.46 -4.41 -8.63
C TRP A 133 3.72 -4.47 -7.80
N ILE A 134 4.24 -5.67 -7.62
CA ILE A 134 5.40 -5.94 -6.76
C ILE A 134 6.61 -6.27 -7.62
N PHE A 135 7.74 -5.69 -7.27
CA PHE A 135 8.99 -5.81 -8.00
C PHE A 135 10.13 -6.27 -7.08
N LYS A 136 11.06 -7.02 -7.67
CA LYS A 136 12.37 -7.32 -7.10
C LYS A 136 13.34 -6.27 -7.61
N VAL A 137 13.87 -5.46 -6.72
CA VAL A 137 14.82 -4.38 -7.02
C VAL A 137 15.99 -4.49 -6.07
N HIS A 138 17.21 -4.43 -6.59
CA HIS A 138 18.38 -4.35 -5.70
C HIS A 138 18.39 -3.05 -4.91
N ALA A 139 18.75 -3.10 -3.64
CA ALA A 139 18.72 -1.96 -2.73
C ALA A 139 19.45 -0.71 -3.28
N LYS A 140 20.54 -0.90 -4.02
CA LYS A 140 21.30 0.17 -4.70
C LYS A 140 20.49 0.93 -5.76
N ASP A 141 19.45 0.32 -6.31
CA ASP A 141 18.64 0.84 -7.41
C ASP A 141 17.28 1.40 -6.96
N ASN A 142 16.93 1.27 -5.66
CA ASN A 142 15.66 1.78 -5.11
C ASN A 142 15.46 3.28 -5.40
N VAL A 143 16.52 4.09 -5.28
CA VAL A 143 16.45 5.53 -5.56
C VAL A 143 16.12 5.79 -7.04
N LYS A 144 16.70 5.01 -7.96
CA LYS A 144 16.41 5.13 -9.39
C LYS A 144 14.96 4.75 -9.70
N PHE A 145 14.46 3.67 -9.09
CA PHE A 145 13.06 3.24 -9.24
C PHE A 145 12.09 4.36 -8.82
N ILE A 146 12.31 4.97 -7.65
CA ILE A 146 11.46 6.06 -7.15
C ILE A 146 11.60 7.32 -8.00
N ALA A 147 12.78 7.64 -8.50
CA ALA A 147 12.99 8.77 -9.41
C ALA A 147 12.22 8.59 -10.73
N ALA A 148 12.27 7.40 -11.33
CA ALA A 148 11.53 7.04 -12.54
C ALA A 148 10.00 7.12 -12.29
N PHE A 149 9.51 6.57 -11.19
CA PHE A 149 8.10 6.68 -10.80
C PHE A 149 7.67 8.14 -10.63
N SER A 150 8.45 8.93 -9.91
CA SER A 150 8.15 10.35 -9.68
C SER A 150 8.14 11.16 -10.99
N LYS A 151 9.00 10.81 -11.95
CA LYS A 151 9.02 11.39 -13.29
C LYS A 151 7.76 11.02 -14.08
N LEU A 152 7.34 9.74 -14.05
CA LEU A 152 6.08 9.29 -14.64
C LEU A 152 4.89 10.09 -14.09
N MET A 153 4.78 10.25 -12.76
CA MET A 153 3.66 10.94 -12.10
C MET A 153 3.59 12.45 -12.43
N LYS A 154 4.64 13.08 -12.95
CA LYS A 154 4.58 14.46 -13.47
C LYS A 154 3.74 14.58 -14.75
N THR A 155 3.72 13.52 -15.56
CA THR A 155 3.02 13.48 -16.84
C THR A 155 1.72 12.70 -16.74
N PHE A 156 1.78 11.49 -16.20
CA PHE A 156 0.64 10.62 -15.98
C PHE A 156 -0.23 11.15 -14.85
N LYS A 157 -1.53 11.37 -15.12
CA LYS A 157 -2.48 11.96 -14.17
C LYS A 157 -3.53 10.93 -13.77
N PRO A 158 -3.25 10.08 -12.76
CA PRO A 158 -4.22 9.10 -12.28
C PRO A 158 -5.43 9.79 -11.63
N ASN A 159 -6.59 9.15 -11.70
CA ASN A 159 -7.81 9.65 -11.04
C ASN A 159 -7.77 9.37 -9.53
N GLY A 160 -7.27 8.19 -9.12
CA GLY A 160 -7.15 7.75 -7.73
C GLY A 160 -5.78 7.99 -7.11
N PHE A 161 -5.63 7.54 -5.89
CA PHE A 161 -4.35 7.50 -5.19
C PHE A 161 -3.40 6.53 -5.89
N VAL A 162 -2.16 6.96 -6.12
CA VAL A 162 -1.08 6.10 -6.61
C VAL A 162 0.18 6.37 -5.81
N ALA A 163 0.87 5.32 -5.42
CA ALA A 163 2.09 5.38 -4.63
C ALA A 163 3.13 4.38 -5.11
N ALA A 164 4.39 4.73 -4.92
CA ALA A 164 5.49 3.78 -4.93
C ALA A 164 6.11 3.72 -3.53
N GLY A 165 6.37 2.52 -3.05
CA GLY A 165 6.87 2.27 -1.72
C GLY A 165 7.84 1.10 -1.65
N GLN A 166 8.48 0.98 -0.50
CA GLN A 166 9.46 -0.06 -0.21
C GLN A 166 8.90 -1.04 0.81
N LEU A 167 9.00 -2.33 0.51
CA LEU A 167 8.79 -3.41 1.47
C LEU A 167 10.02 -3.48 2.39
N THR A 168 9.82 -3.26 3.69
CA THR A 168 10.90 -3.26 4.68
C THR A 168 10.91 -4.52 5.54
N HIS A 169 9.75 -5.21 5.64
CA HIS A 169 9.59 -6.41 6.46
C HIS A 169 8.65 -7.41 5.77
N GLY A 170 8.89 -8.69 6.00
CA GLY A 170 8.01 -9.78 5.54
C GLY A 170 8.04 -10.02 4.03
N SER A 171 8.99 -9.46 3.31
CA SER A 171 9.19 -9.75 1.89
C SER A 171 9.66 -11.18 1.67
N SER A 172 9.34 -11.75 0.51
CA SER A 172 9.82 -13.05 0.05
C SER A 172 10.46 -12.90 -1.32
N ASP A 173 11.32 -13.83 -1.69
CA ASP A 173 11.93 -13.93 -3.02
C ASP A 173 12.62 -12.64 -3.54
N GLY A 174 13.12 -11.77 -2.65
CA GLY A 174 13.76 -10.52 -3.04
C GLY A 174 12.79 -9.39 -3.41
N GLU A 175 11.49 -9.55 -3.19
CA GLU A 175 10.50 -8.48 -3.34
C GLU A 175 10.88 -7.29 -2.45
N SER A 176 10.96 -6.10 -3.03
CA SER A 176 11.44 -4.92 -2.31
C SER A 176 10.69 -3.64 -2.62
N MET A 177 10.13 -3.53 -3.82
CA MET A 177 9.40 -2.34 -4.25
C MET A 177 7.97 -2.70 -4.64
N VAL A 178 7.04 -1.77 -4.38
CA VAL A 178 5.63 -1.90 -4.76
C VAL A 178 5.15 -0.60 -5.38
N ILE A 179 4.41 -0.71 -6.50
CA ILE A 179 3.53 0.34 -6.98
C ILE A 179 2.12 -0.06 -6.57
N TYR A 180 1.40 0.86 -5.96
CA TYR A 180 0.05 0.65 -5.51
C TYR A 180 -0.86 1.75 -6.03
N ALA A 181 -1.97 1.38 -6.66
CA ALA A 181 -2.96 2.30 -7.19
C ALA A 181 -4.35 1.97 -6.64
N THR A 182 -5.21 2.99 -6.51
CA THR A 182 -6.61 2.80 -6.13
C THR A 182 -7.56 3.38 -7.17
N ALA A 183 -8.76 2.80 -7.22
CA ALA A 183 -9.85 3.24 -8.08
C ALA A 183 -11.17 3.29 -7.28
N SER A 184 -12.13 4.08 -7.75
CA SER A 184 -13.44 4.23 -7.11
C SER A 184 -14.35 3.02 -7.35
N ASN A 185 -14.11 2.26 -8.41
CA ASN A 185 -14.89 1.08 -8.79
C ASN A 185 -14.07 0.14 -9.71
N LEU A 186 -14.60 -1.08 -9.94
CA LEU A 186 -13.94 -2.08 -10.79
C LEU A 186 -13.80 -1.64 -12.25
N ASN A 187 -14.73 -0.87 -12.79
CA ASN A 187 -14.61 -0.37 -14.16
C ASN A 187 -13.41 0.57 -14.31
N GLU A 188 -13.23 1.48 -13.38
CA GLU A 188 -12.01 2.32 -13.33
C GLU A 188 -10.75 1.47 -13.13
N ALA A 189 -10.80 0.47 -12.26
CA ALA A 189 -9.64 -0.40 -12.02
C ALA A 189 -9.26 -1.18 -13.30
N PHE A 190 -10.23 -1.70 -14.05
CA PHE A 190 -9.99 -2.42 -15.30
C PHE A 190 -9.58 -1.50 -16.46
N ALA A 191 -10.18 -0.31 -16.55
CA ALA A 191 -9.76 0.71 -17.50
C ALA A 191 -8.46 1.41 -17.04
N GLY A 192 -8.17 1.29 -15.75
CA GLY A 192 -7.22 2.12 -15.05
C GLY A 192 -5.77 1.77 -15.30
N GLY A 193 -4.97 2.80 -15.34
CA GLY A 193 -3.53 2.72 -15.49
C GLY A 193 -3.05 2.81 -16.93
N GLY A 194 -3.92 2.67 -17.91
CA GLY A 194 -3.55 2.91 -19.31
C GLY A 194 -3.37 4.40 -19.62
N PRO A 195 -2.45 4.73 -20.55
CA PRO A 195 -2.24 6.11 -21.00
C PRO A 195 -3.48 6.62 -21.75
N LYS A 196 -3.91 7.85 -21.43
CA LYS A 196 -5.07 8.51 -22.05
C LYS A 196 -4.73 9.23 -23.36
N ASN A 197 -3.45 9.42 -23.64
CA ASN A 197 -2.94 10.11 -24.80
C ASN A 197 -1.49 9.69 -25.08
N LYS A 198 -0.96 10.13 -26.25
CA LYS A 198 0.41 9.80 -26.67
C LYS A 198 1.47 10.24 -25.65
N LYS A 199 1.31 11.42 -25.04
CA LYS A 199 2.29 11.93 -24.05
C LYS A 199 2.38 11.05 -22.83
N GLU A 200 1.24 10.54 -22.34
CA GLU A 200 1.20 9.58 -21.21
C GLU A 200 1.75 8.22 -21.63
N ALA A 201 1.47 7.78 -22.88
CA ALA A 201 2.03 6.54 -23.43
C ALA A 201 3.56 6.59 -23.51
N ASP A 202 4.10 7.68 -24.06
CA ASP A 202 5.55 7.88 -24.16
C ASP A 202 6.21 7.95 -22.77
N ALA A 203 5.54 8.60 -21.78
CA ALA A 203 6.03 8.66 -20.42
C ALA A 203 6.02 7.29 -19.72
N MET A 204 5.00 6.47 -19.98
CA MET A 204 4.90 5.11 -19.44
C MET A 204 5.95 4.19 -20.05
N GLN A 205 6.17 4.28 -21.36
CA GLN A 205 7.25 3.56 -22.04
C GLN A 205 8.62 3.94 -21.45
N THR A 206 8.89 5.24 -21.32
CA THR A 206 10.14 5.74 -20.70
C THR A 206 10.31 5.21 -19.27
N PHE A 207 9.23 5.15 -18.49
CA PHE A 207 9.27 4.59 -17.15
C PHE A 207 9.73 3.12 -17.16
N PHE A 208 9.15 2.27 -18.02
CA PHE A 208 9.55 0.87 -18.10
C PHE A 208 10.98 0.69 -18.62
N GLU A 209 11.44 1.55 -19.51
CA GLU A 209 12.84 1.57 -19.98
C GLU A 209 13.80 1.98 -18.84
N GLU A 210 13.41 2.96 -18.00
CA GLU A 210 14.23 3.43 -16.87
C GLU A 210 14.28 2.44 -15.71
N ILE A 211 13.32 1.52 -15.60
CA ILE A 211 13.27 0.47 -14.56
C ILE A 211 13.56 -0.94 -15.11
N ASP A 212 14.26 -1.07 -16.24
CA ASP A 212 14.58 -2.36 -16.86
C ASP A 212 15.36 -3.33 -15.93
N PHE A 213 16.03 -2.77 -14.92
CA PHE A 213 16.69 -3.53 -13.85
C PHE A 213 15.72 -4.14 -12.82
N ALA A 214 14.45 -3.76 -12.82
CA ALA A 214 13.44 -4.22 -11.87
C ALA A 214 12.72 -5.47 -12.43
N GLU A 215 12.84 -6.60 -11.74
CA GLU A 215 12.10 -7.81 -12.10
C GLU A 215 10.66 -7.73 -11.55
N PHE A 216 9.67 -7.85 -12.43
CA PHE A 216 8.28 -7.97 -12.02
C PHE A 216 8.06 -9.31 -11.29
N SER A 217 7.54 -9.27 -10.07
CA SER A 217 7.27 -10.45 -9.27
C SER A 217 5.82 -10.90 -9.40
N GLN A 218 4.88 -10.05 -9.01
CA GLN A 218 3.48 -10.41 -8.97
C GLN A 218 2.56 -9.19 -8.90
N THR A 219 1.28 -9.42 -9.16
CA THR A 219 0.21 -8.43 -8.97
C THR A 219 -0.99 -9.05 -8.29
N PHE A 220 -1.73 -8.23 -7.57
CA PHE A 220 -3.05 -8.58 -7.08
C PHE A 220 -3.98 -7.35 -7.05
N THR A 221 -5.29 -7.62 -7.10
CA THR A 221 -6.32 -6.60 -6.91
C THR A 221 -7.14 -6.93 -5.68
N ARG A 222 -7.29 -5.95 -4.79
CA ARG A 222 -8.16 -6.05 -3.62
C ARG A 222 -9.45 -5.26 -3.82
N VAL A 223 -10.53 -5.73 -3.21
CA VAL A 223 -11.80 -5.03 -3.08
C VAL A 223 -12.10 -4.86 -1.60
N GLN A 224 -12.21 -3.62 -1.15
CA GLN A 224 -12.50 -3.31 0.26
C GLN A 224 -13.90 -3.78 0.63
N ILE A 225 -14.00 -4.47 1.76
CA ILE A 225 -15.25 -4.95 2.34
C ILE A 225 -15.66 -4.03 3.49
N MET A 226 -14.68 -3.65 4.34
CA MET A 226 -14.90 -2.86 5.55
C MET A 226 -13.76 -1.87 5.76
N ASN A 227 -14.08 -0.77 6.44
CA ASN A 227 -13.12 0.25 6.88
C ASN A 227 -13.41 0.62 8.34
N TYR A 228 -12.37 0.80 9.16
CA TYR A 228 -12.45 1.03 10.61
C TYR A 228 -11.71 2.30 11.02
#